data_902d4cf3c5f44f5c0d2713d4b611f8c9
#
_entry.id   902d4cf3c5f44f5c0d2713d4b611f8c9
#
_cell.length_a   1.000
_cell.length_b   1.000
_cell.length_c   1.000
_cell.angle_alpha   90.00
_cell.angle_beta   90.00
_cell.angle_gamma   90.00
#
_symmetry.space_group_name_H-M   'P 1'
#
loop_
_entity.id
_entity.type
_entity.pdbx_description
1 polymer ?
#
loop_
_entity_poly.entity_id
_entity_poly.type
_entity_poly.pdbx_seq_one_letter_code
_entity_poly.pdbx_strand_id
1 'polypeptide(L)'
;MMPCYALPEAVEYCVWPDAVEALVAELRPSPDLRVDEFVQYGGRPVFALTFGQGAKRLFVSRPHAHEPAGTAASTELAKALAGWREYRDRYAEWRPWALQRFSITLVLDANPSGSARAPVEFWDGTEIANEHFFLCMFGESGEQQGERFPRVDAWDMREVVPPASIGIAYERLDEHIYVEPNRDYRSTFFRSFFALDKEFHYEVWLDLHQTEFLNSDRNAAFFLPSCQDELSPEMQARHRALGEAVMARWGAVGARPRDLPEVPYRNNGAQRALLNAVWRPISERLVHAVTEVQNNNPATPVDEQVRLQLVAVLETLEWMS
;
A
#
# COMPACT_ATOMS: atom_id res chain seq x y z
N MET A 1 2.49 -22.67 12.80
CA MET A 1 3.57 -22.31 11.84
C MET A 1 2.95 -22.18 10.46
N MET A 2 3.21 -21.10 9.76
CA MET A 2 2.74 -20.87 8.39
C MET A 2 3.43 -21.84 7.42
N PRO A 3 2.69 -22.52 6.52
CA PRO A 3 3.31 -23.29 5.45
C PRO A 3 4.13 -22.40 4.51
N CYS A 4 5.09 -22.99 3.80
CA CYS A 4 5.99 -22.25 2.93
C CYS A 4 5.22 -21.48 1.83
N TYR A 5 5.60 -20.23 1.62
CA TYR A 5 5.19 -19.39 0.51
C TYR A 5 6.44 -18.85 -0.19
N ALA A 6 6.48 -18.96 -1.50
CA ALA A 6 7.54 -18.39 -2.32
C ALA A 6 6.97 -17.96 -3.68
N LEU A 7 7.39 -16.81 -4.20
CA LEU A 7 7.00 -16.39 -5.55
C LEU A 7 7.45 -17.41 -6.61
N PRO A 8 6.69 -17.54 -7.72
CA PRO A 8 7.18 -18.24 -8.92
C PRO A 8 8.49 -17.63 -9.44
N GLU A 9 9.28 -18.37 -10.20
CA GLU A 9 10.57 -17.89 -10.74
C GLU A 9 10.22 -17.00 -11.93
N ALA A 10 9.51 -16.77 -12.64
CA ALA A 10 9.23 -15.81 -13.71
C ALA A 10 7.83 -15.22 -13.52
N VAL A 11 7.78 -14.03 -13.03
CA VAL A 11 6.52 -13.33 -12.78
C VAL A 11 6.41 -12.13 -13.70
N GLU A 12 5.31 -12.06 -14.43
CA GLU A 12 4.87 -10.84 -15.08
C GLU A 12 3.93 -10.11 -14.13
N TYR A 13 4.40 -8.99 -13.57
CA TYR A 13 3.64 -8.25 -12.58
C TYR A 13 2.49 -7.48 -13.21
N CYS A 14 1.40 -7.40 -12.47
CA CYS A 14 0.19 -6.69 -12.87
C CYS A 14 0.03 -5.45 -12.00
N VAL A 15 0.28 -4.27 -12.54
CA VAL A 15 0.19 -3.00 -11.81
C VAL A 15 -0.62 -1.92 -12.55
N TRP A 16 -0.69 -1.96 -13.87
CA TRP A 16 -1.49 -1.01 -14.63
C TRP A 16 -2.99 -1.19 -14.35
N PRO A 17 -3.77 -0.11 -14.16
CA PRO A 17 -5.18 -0.20 -13.82
C PRO A 17 -6.01 -1.08 -14.75
N ASP A 18 -5.78 -1.00 -16.06
CA ASP A 18 -6.52 -1.81 -17.03
C ASP A 18 -6.13 -3.30 -16.95
N ALA A 19 -4.86 -3.60 -16.62
CA ALA A 19 -4.39 -4.96 -16.38
C ALA A 19 -4.94 -5.51 -15.03
N VAL A 20 -5.01 -4.67 -14.01
CA VAL A 20 -5.66 -5.03 -12.71
C VAL A 20 -7.14 -5.34 -12.92
N GLU A 21 -7.86 -4.53 -13.70
CA GLU A 21 -9.27 -4.77 -14.04
C GLU A 21 -9.46 -6.09 -14.78
N ALA A 22 -8.61 -6.38 -15.77
CA ALA A 22 -8.62 -7.65 -16.50
C ALA A 22 -8.35 -8.84 -15.55
N LEU A 23 -7.34 -8.73 -14.69
CA LEU A 23 -7.04 -9.75 -13.67
C LEU A 23 -8.23 -9.99 -12.73
N VAL A 24 -8.86 -8.94 -12.22
CA VAL A 24 -10.03 -9.07 -11.34
C VAL A 24 -11.17 -9.81 -12.04
N ALA A 25 -11.42 -9.51 -13.32
CA ALA A 25 -12.43 -10.22 -14.11
C ALA A 25 -12.13 -11.72 -14.22
N GLU A 26 -10.85 -12.10 -14.38
CA GLU A 26 -10.42 -13.51 -14.42
C GLU A 26 -10.50 -14.20 -13.05
N LEU A 27 -10.27 -13.46 -11.95
CA LEU A 27 -10.34 -14.01 -10.59
C LEU A 27 -11.78 -14.16 -10.07
N ARG A 28 -12.75 -13.38 -10.57
CA ARG A 28 -14.16 -13.38 -10.10
C ARG A 28 -14.83 -14.76 -10.01
N PRO A 29 -14.54 -15.76 -10.87
CA PRO A 29 -15.12 -17.10 -10.75
C PRO A 29 -14.62 -17.90 -9.55
N SER A 30 -13.60 -17.45 -8.81
CA SER A 30 -13.10 -18.17 -7.63
C SER A 30 -14.15 -18.24 -6.53
N PRO A 31 -14.48 -19.42 -6.00
CA PRO A 31 -15.52 -19.60 -4.98
C PRO A 31 -15.15 -18.99 -3.62
N ASP A 32 -13.86 -18.73 -3.39
CA ASP A 32 -13.35 -18.18 -2.13
C ASP A 32 -13.15 -16.66 -2.18
N LEU A 33 -13.55 -16.02 -3.29
CA LEU A 33 -13.38 -14.59 -3.54
C LEU A 33 -14.70 -13.83 -3.49
N ARG A 34 -14.73 -12.77 -2.71
CA ARG A 34 -15.69 -11.67 -2.82
C ARG A 34 -15.00 -10.46 -3.42
N VAL A 35 -15.65 -9.80 -4.39
CA VAL A 35 -15.15 -8.57 -5.03
C VAL A 35 -16.11 -7.43 -4.69
N ASP A 36 -15.61 -6.42 -3.98
CA ASP A 36 -16.27 -5.16 -3.78
C ASP A 36 -15.63 -4.10 -4.69
N GLU A 37 -16.44 -3.19 -5.23
CA GLU A 37 -16.01 -2.20 -6.19
C GLU A 37 -16.39 -0.79 -5.70
N PHE A 38 -15.42 0.09 -5.69
CA PHE A 38 -15.56 1.51 -5.41
C PHE A 38 -15.13 2.29 -6.65
N VAL A 39 -15.67 3.48 -6.85
CA VAL A 39 -15.39 4.25 -8.06
C VAL A 39 -14.80 5.60 -7.69
N GLN A 40 -13.66 5.94 -8.30
CA GLN A 40 -13.08 7.28 -8.24
C GLN A 40 -13.83 8.27 -9.12
N TYR A 41 -13.67 9.56 -8.84
CA TYR A 41 -14.11 10.58 -9.76
C TYR A 41 -13.44 10.40 -11.14
N GLY A 42 -14.24 10.37 -12.19
CA GLY A 42 -13.77 10.04 -13.54
C GLY A 42 -13.99 8.57 -13.95
N GLY A 43 -14.57 7.75 -13.05
CA GLY A 43 -15.12 6.44 -13.41
C GLY A 43 -14.18 5.24 -13.26
N ARG A 44 -12.91 5.42 -12.84
CA ARG A 44 -12.01 4.27 -12.64
C ARG A 44 -12.40 3.47 -11.39
N PRO A 45 -12.51 2.13 -11.52
CA PRO A 45 -12.83 1.26 -10.39
C PRO A 45 -11.62 1.07 -9.46
N VAL A 46 -11.92 1.00 -8.17
CA VAL A 46 -11.02 0.53 -7.11
C VAL A 46 -11.58 -0.79 -6.60
N PHE A 47 -10.82 -1.86 -6.75
CA PHE A 47 -11.24 -3.19 -6.35
C PHE A 47 -10.71 -3.58 -4.98
N ALA A 48 -11.61 -4.07 -4.12
CA ALA A 48 -11.27 -4.74 -2.88
C ALA A 48 -11.62 -6.24 -3.02
N LEU A 49 -10.61 -7.07 -2.93
CA LEU A 49 -10.71 -8.53 -3.06
C LEU A 49 -10.64 -9.17 -1.68
N THR A 50 -11.74 -9.77 -1.22
CA THR A 50 -11.77 -10.46 0.07
C THR A 50 -11.74 -11.95 -0.12
N PHE A 51 -10.74 -12.62 0.44
CA PHE A 51 -10.53 -14.05 0.40
C PHE A 51 -10.70 -14.69 1.77
N GLY A 52 -11.33 -15.86 1.81
CA GLY A 52 -11.52 -16.64 3.02
C GLY A 52 -12.63 -16.11 3.93
N GLN A 53 -12.95 -16.88 4.98
CA GLN A 53 -13.99 -16.58 5.97
C GLN A 53 -13.50 -16.82 7.41
N GLY A 54 -12.19 -16.79 7.60
CA GLY A 54 -11.57 -17.00 8.91
C GLY A 54 -11.89 -15.87 9.88
N ALA A 55 -11.71 -16.16 11.16
CA ALA A 55 -12.04 -15.21 12.24
C ALA A 55 -11.06 -14.03 12.32
N LYS A 56 -9.81 -14.21 11.87
CA LYS A 56 -8.77 -13.16 11.87
C LYS A 56 -8.85 -12.33 10.61
N ARG A 57 -8.84 -11.01 10.73
CA ARG A 57 -9.25 -10.11 9.66
C ARG A 57 -8.17 -9.08 9.35
N LEU A 58 -7.59 -9.24 8.15
CA LEU A 58 -6.52 -8.41 7.63
C LEU A 58 -7.03 -7.55 6.47
N PHE A 59 -6.75 -6.26 6.53
CA PHE A 59 -6.91 -5.32 5.42
C PHE A 59 -5.54 -4.90 4.91
N VAL A 60 -5.31 -5.02 3.60
CA VAL A 60 -4.08 -4.62 2.91
C VAL A 60 -4.44 -3.63 1.83
N SER A 61 -3.69 -2.54 1.73
CA SER A 61 -3.95 -1.49 0.74
C SER A 61 -2.67 -0.84 0.23
N ARG A 62 -2.77 -0.15 -0.90
CA ARG A 62 -1.72 0.71 -1.46
C ARG A 62 -2.36 2.03 -1.94
N PRO A 63 -2.11 3.18 -1.26
CA PRO A 63 -2.78 4.45 -1.58
C PRO A 63 -2.14 5.24 -2.71
N HIS A 64 -0.81 5.15 -2.88
CA HIS A 64 -0.08 6.07 -3.75
C HIS A 64 0.31 5.44 -5.09
N ALA A 65 -0.03 6.11 -6.17
CA ALA A 65 0.19 5.64 -7.53
C ALA A 65 1.67 5.45 -7.93
N HIS A 66 2.60 6.15 -7.26
CA HIS A 66 4.04 5.99 -7.44
C HIS A 66 4.67 4.83 -6.64
N GLU A 67 3.84 3.94 -6.09
CA GLU A 67 4.24 2.82 -5.23
C GLU A 67 3.76 1.47 -5.78
N PRO A 68 4.07 1.11 -7.04
CA PRO A 68 3.45 -0.01 -7.75
C PRO A 68 3.77 -1.40 -7.17
N ALA A 69 4.86 -1.54 -6.41
CA ALA A 69 5.23 -2.84 -5.84
C ALA A 69 4.19 -3.38 -4.84
N GLY A 70 3.44 -2.49 -4.16
CA GLY A 70 2.32 -2.89 -3.31
C GLY A 70 1.17 -3.52 -4.11
N THR A 71 0.85 -2.97 -5.28
CA THR A 71 -0.13 -3.56 -6.21
C THR A 71 0.35 -4.90 -6.74
N ALA A 72 1.60 -4.97 -7.23
CA ALA A 72 2.19 -6.21 -7.72
C ALA A 72 2.17 -7.32 -6.66
N ALA A 73 2.59 -7.03 -5.43
CA ALA A 73 2.56 -8.00 -4.33
C ALA A 73 1.12 -8.46 -4.02
N SER A 74 0.16 -7.53 -4.01
CA SER A 74 -1.25 -7.84 -3.74
C SER A 74 -1.89 -8.66 -4.87
N THR A 75 -1.57 -8.39 -6.13
CA THR A 75 -2.07 -9.17 -7.27
C THR A 75 -1.49 -10.58 -7.29
N GLU A 76 -0.20 -10.75 -6.99
CA GLU A 76 0.42 -12.07 -6.86
C GLU A 76 -0.20 -12.89 -5.70
N LEU A 77 -0.44 -12.24 -4.57
CA LEU A 77 -1.13 -12.88 -3.44
C LEU A 77 -2.57 -13.25 -3.80
N ALA A 78 -3.29 -12.40 -4.53
CA ALA A 78 -4.65 -12.66 -4.99
C ALA A 78 -4.71 -13.88 -5.93
N LYS A 79 -3.77 -14.01 -6.87
CA LYS A 79 -3.64 -15.20 -7.74
C LYS A 79 -3.44 -16.46 -6.91
N ALA A 80 -2.57 -16.43 -5.91
CA ALA A 80 -2.32 -17.58 -5.02
C ALA A 80 -3.55 -17.95 -4.20
N LEU A 81 -4.24 -16.95 -3.60
CA LEU A 81 -5.46 -17.16 -2.81
C LEU A 81 -6.65 -17.65 -3.66
N ALA A 82 -6.77 -17.19 -4.89
CA ALA A 82 -7.78 -17.69 -5.84
C ALA A 82 -7.50 -19.11 -6.31
N GLY A 83 -6.31 -19.65 -6.08
CA GLY A 83 -5.88 -20.96 -6.55
C GLY A 83 -5.66 -21.00 -8.06
N TRP A 84 -5.12 -19.94 -8.63
CA TRP A 84 -4.76 -19.89 -10.03
C TRP A 84 -3.83 -21.04 -10.42
N ARG A 85 -3.95 -21.55 -11.64
CA ARG A 85 -3.33 -22.81 -12.06
C ARG A 85 -1.83 -22.90 -11.75
N GLU A 86 -1.08 -21.83 -12.05
CA GLU A 86 0.37 -21.73 -11.86
C GLU A 86 0.78 -21.71 -10.38
N TYR A 87 -0.15 -21.35 -9.49
CA TYR A 87 0.05 -21.22 -8.06
C TYR A 87 -0.50 -22.41 -7.26
N ARG A 88 -1.42 -23.21 -7.85
CA ARG A 88 -2.19 -24.23 -7.16
C ARG A 88 -1.33 -25.28 -6.46
N ASP A 89 -0.40 -25.86 -7.20
CA ASP A 89 0.45 -26.95 -6.67
C ASP A 89 1.51 -26.39 -5.71
N ARG A 90 2.05 -25.20 -6.01
CA ARG A 90 3.05 -24.55 -5.19
C ARG A 90 2.52 -24.16 -3.81
N TYR A 91 1.24 -23.77 -3.71
CA TYR A 91 0.60 -23.31 -2.47
C TYR A 91 -0.49 -24.22 -1.97
N ALA A 92 -0.41 -25.51 -2.28
CA ALA A 92 -1.42 -26.50 -1.92
C ALA A 92 -1.68 -26.58 -0.40
N GLU A 93 -0.67 -26.39 0.42
CA GLU A 93 -0.79 -26.37 1.89
C GLU A 93 -1.06 -24.97 2.44
N TRP A 94 -0.42 -23.93 1.88
CA TRP A 94 -0.52 -22.55 2.35
C TRP A 94 -1.90 -21.95 2.12
N ARG A 95 -2.47 -22.15 0.94
CA ARG A 95 -3.76 -21.58 0.58
C ARG A 95 -4.90 -22.03 1.52
N PRO A 96 -5.16 -23.33 1.78
CA PRO A 96 -6.19 -23.74 2.73
C PRO A 96 -5.89 -23.29 4.16
N TRP A 97 -4.62 -23.22 4.56
CA TRP A 97 -4.23 -22.66 5.85
C TRP A 97 -4.64 -21.19 5.97
N ALA A 98 -4.39 -20.38 4.94
CA ALA A 98 -4.76 -18.96 4.92
C ALA A 98 -6.29 -18.79 4.92
N LEU A 99 -7.01 -19.41 3.99
CA LEU A 99 -8.44 -19.23 3.82
C LEU A 99 -9.28 -19.70 5.01
N GLN A 100 -8.80 -20.68 5.77
CA GLN A 100 -9.49 -21.17 6.97
C GLN A 100 -9.31 -20.24 8.18
N ARG A 101 -8.18 -19.57 8.28
CA ARG A 101 -7.84 -18.72 9.44
C ARG A 101 -8.21 -17.27 9.28
N PHE A 102 -8.16 -16.80 8.05
CA PHE A 102 -8.24 -15.36 7.76
C PHE A 102 -9.39 -15.01 6.84
N SER A 103 -9.90 -13.81 7.01
CA SER A 103 -10.55 -13.01 5.98
C SER A 103 -9.53 -11.94 5.58
N ILE A 104 -8.99 -12.06 4.36
CA ILE A 104 -7.94 -11.17 3.84
C ILE A 104 -8.55 -10.29 2.78
N THR A 105 -8.60 -8.99 3.01
CA THR A 105 -9.03 -8.01 2.00
C THR A 105 -7.83 -7.30 1.41
N LEU A 106 -7.71 -7.34 0.09
CA LEU A 106 -6.65 -6.69 -0.69
C LEU A 106 -7.27 -5.58 -1.53
N VAL A 107 -6.97 -4.31 -1.22
CA VAL A 107 -7.26 -3.17 -2.12
C VAL A 107 -6.06 -3.02 -3.03
N LEU A 108 -6.17 -3.54 -4.25
CA LEU A 108 -5.03 -3.73 -5.16
C LEU A 108 -4.38 -2.41 -5.56
N ASP A 109 -5.20 -1.41 -5.87
CA ASP A 109 -4.80 -0.04 -6.20
C ASP A 109 -5.89 0.91 -5.73
N ALA A 110 -5.61 1.71 -4.70
CA ALA A 110 -6.59 2.66 -4.18
C ALA A 110 -6.58 4.01 -4.92
N ASN A 111 -5.63 4.22 -5.85
CA ASN A 111 -5.58 5.40 -6.71
C ASN A 111 -5.32 5.06 -8.18
N PRO A 112 -6.19 4.28 -8.86
CA PRO A 112 -6.00 3.88 -10.25
C PRO A 112 -5.98 5.06 -11.22
N SER A 113 -6.64 6.18 -10.90
CA SER A 113 -6.57 7.39 -11.71
C SER A 113 -5.18 8.04 -11.67
N GLY A 114 -4.48 7.93 -10.56
CA GLY A 114 -3.07 8.31 -10.45
C GLY A 114 -2.17 7.33 -11.20
N SER A 115 -2.34 6.03 -10.97
CA SER A 115 -1.56 4.96 -11.60
C SER A 115 -1.63 4.99 -13.13
N ALA A 116 -2.79 5.28 -13.70
CA ALA A 116 -2.94 5.43 -15.15
C ALA A 116 -2.15 6.61 -15.77
N ARG A 117 -1.65 7.54 -14.96
CA ARG A 117 -0.83 8.68 -15.37
C ARG A 117 0.65 8.49 -15.08
N ALA A 118 1.05 7.37 -14.46
CA ALA A 118 2.45 7.07 -14.22
C ALA A 118 3.19 6.94 -15.57
N PRO A 119 4.40 7.54 -15.71
CA PRO A 119 5.16 7.45 -16.97
C PRO A 119 5.87 6.10 -17.15
N VAL A 120 6.00 5.33 -16.07
CA VAL A 120 6.66 4.03 -16.03
C VAL A 120 5.83 3.05 -15.22
N GLU A 121 6.01 1.77 -15.48
CA GLU A 121 5.35 0.70 -14.73
C GLU A 121 5.92 0.56 -13.33
N PHE A 122 7.24 0.60 -13.21
CA PHE A 122 7.97 0.56 -11.95
C PHE A 122 9.02 1.66 -11.88
N TRP A 123 9.28 2.09 -10.68
CA TRP A 123 10.36 3.04 -10.36
C TRP A 123 11.58 2.25 -9.89
N ASP A 124 12.45 1.89 -10.82
CA ASP A 124 13.67 1.13 -10.53
C ASP A 124 14.94 2.00 -10.44
N GLY A 125 14.80 3.30 -10.76
CA GLY A 125 15.90 4.26 -10.71
C GLY A 125 16.83 4.23 -11.92
N THR A 126 16.51 3.45 -12.96
CA THR A 126 17.33 3.38 -14.19
C THR A 126 16.83 4.34 -15.28
N GLU A 127 15.53 4.61 -15.34
CA GLU A 127 14.89 5.41 -16.39
C GLU A 127 14.63 6.84 -15.97
N ILE A 128 14.33 7.08 -14.68
CA ILE A 128 13.86 8.37 -14.17
C ILE A 128 14.73 8.85 -13.01
N ALA A 129 15.35 10.02 -13.18
CA ALA A 129 16.09 10.68 -12.11
C ALA A 129 15.16 11.14 -10.97
N ASN A 130 15.68 11.22 -9.74
CA ASN A 130 14.86 11.52 -8.55
C ASN A 130 14.17 12.89 -8.62
N GLU A 131 14.78 13.91 -9.21
CA GLU A 131 14.13 15.21 -9.40
C GLU A 131 12.86 15.06 -10.26
N HIS A 132 12.93 14.27 -11.32
CA HIS A 132 11.78 14.01 -12.20
C HIS A 132 10.76 13.08 -11.53
N PHE A 133 11.20 12.10 -10.75
CA PHE A 133 10.32 11.27 -9.93
C PHE A 133 9.44 12.13 -9.00
N PHE A 134 10.02 13.10 -8.32
CA PHE A 134 9.25 14.00 -7.45
C PHE A 134 8.31 14.93 -8.21
N LEU A 135 8.68 15.36 -9.42
CA LEU A 135 7.75 16.13 -10.28
C LEU A 135 6.56 15.27 -10.70
N CYS A 136 6.77 14.00 -11.05
CA CYS A 136 5.68 13.07 -11.34
C CYS A 136 4.80 12.82 -10.11
N MET A 137 5.41 12.63 -8.94
CA MET A 137 4.73 12.33 -7.69
C MET A 137 3.82 13.47 -7.22
N PHE A 138 4.37 14.70 -7.11
CA PHE A 138 3.65 15.85 -6.56
C PHE A 138 3.03 16.77 -7.61
N GLY A 139 3.52 16.74 -8.84
CA GLY A 139 3.18 17.67 -9.90
C GLY A 139 4.19 18.82 -10.00
N GLU A 140 4.15 19.49 -11.15
CA GLU A 140 5.00 20.63 -11.45
C GLU A 140 4.27 21.94 -11.10
N SER A 141 4.99 22.88 -10.47
CA SER A 141 4.44 24.19 -10.14
C SER A 141 4.09 24.99 -11.40
N GLY A 142 2.86 25.51 -11.43
CA GLY A 142 2.40 26.39 -12.50
C GLY A 142 3.06 27.79 -12.48
N GLU A 143 3.69 28.18 -11.34
CA GLU A 143 4.38 29.46 -11.21
C GLU A 143 5.80 29.41 -11.74
N GLN A 144 6.46 28.26 -11.63
CA GLN A 144 7.86 28.11 -12.01
C GLN A 144 8.10 26.74 -12.64
N GLN A 145 8.43 26.77 -13.92
CA GLN A 145 8.69 25.53 -14.70
C GLN A 145 9.87 24.75 -14.11
N GLY A 146 9.71 23.43 -13.98
CA GLY A 146 10.73 22.53 -13.42
C GLY A 146 10.75 22.47 -11.90
N GLU A 147 9.92 23.25 -11.19
CA GLU A 147 9.73 23.14 -9.76
C GLU A 147 8.53 22.25 -9.43
N ARG A 148 8.71 21.36 -8.44
CA ARG A 148 7.61 20.53 -7.97
C ARG A 148 6.56 21.36 -7.25
N PHE A 149 5.31 20.98 -7.43
CA PHE A 149 4.20 21.51 -6.64
C PHE A 149 4.42 21.17 -5.16
N PRO A 150 4.19 22.12 -4.22
CA PRO A 150 4.34 21.85 -2.80
C PRO A 150 3.46 20.69 -2.36
N ARG A 151 3.99 19.79 -1.51
CA ARG A 151 3.20 18.72 -0.92
C ARG A 151 2.12 19.31 -0.02
N VAL A 152 0.85 19.03 -0.34
CA VAL A 152 -0.32 19.41 0.44
C VAL A 152 -1.20 18.19 0.66
N ASP A 153 -2.01 18.19 1.73
CA ASP A 153 -2.91 17.07 2.03
C ASP A 153 -4.18 17.12 1.18
N ALA A 154 -4.68 18.32 0.98
CA ALA A 154 -5.82 18.63 0.11
C ALA A 154 -5.68 20.02 -0.47
N TRP A 155 -6.19 20.23 -1.67
CA TRP A 155 -6.23 21.54 -2.29
C TRP A 155 -7.42 21.71 -3.22
N ASP A 156 -7.91 22.95 -3.28
CA ASP A 156 -8.96 23.39 -4.20
C ASP A 156 -8.30 24.24 -5.30
N MET A 157 -8.42 23.80 -6.56
CA MET A 157 -7.82 24.49 -7.69
C MET A 157 -8.36 25.90 -7.94
N ARG A 158 -9.45 26.29 -7.26
CA ARG A 158 -10.02 27.64 -7.31
C ARG A 158 -9.37 28.60 -6.32
N GLU A 159 -8.76 28.07 -5.24
CA GLU A 159 -8.21 28.83 -4.13
C GLU A 159 -6.68 28.87 -4.13
N VAL A 160 -6.04 27.89 -4.78
CA VAL A 160 -4.59 27.78 -4.85
C VAL A 160 -4.13 27.78 -6.30
N VAL A 161 -2.90 28.20 -6.54
CA VAL A 161 -2.28 28.09 -7.87
C VAL A 161 -2.14 26.60 -8.21
N PRO A 162 -2.83 26.09 -9.23
CA PRO A 162 -2.74 24.70 -9.59
C PRO A 162 -1.37 24.38 -10.19
N PRO A 163 -0.89 23.12 -10.07
CA PRO A 163 0.32 22.70 -10.75
C PRO A 163 0.14 22.79 -12.28
N ALA A 164 1.23 22.96 -13.01
CA ALA A 164 1.26 22.84 -14.47
C ALA A 164 0.93 21.41 -14.90
N SER A 165 1.36 20.43 -14.11
CA SER A 165 0.93 19.04 -14.20
C SER A 165 0.51 18.52 -12.83
N ILE A 166 -0.62 17.81 -12.79
CA ILE A 166 -1.13 17.21 -11.55
C ILE A 166 -0.29 15.98 -11.20
N GLY A 167 0.25 15.93 -9.98
CA GLY A 167 0.99 14.79 -9.45
C GLY A 167 0.15 13.51 -9.35
N ILE A 168 0.79 12.37 -9.58
CA ILE A 168 0.10 11.07 -9.56
C ILE A 168 -0.27 10.60 -8.15
N ALA A 169 0.34 11.20 -7.12
CA ALA A 169 0.00 10.90 -5.72
C ALA A 169 -1.43 11.31 -5.35
N TYR A 170 -1.97 12.33 -6.03
CA TYR A 170 -3.28 12.88 -5.68
C TYR A 170 -4.44 12.14 -6.33
N GLU A 171 -5.51 11.96 -5.55
CA GLU A 171 -6.84 11.55 -6.00
C GLU A 171 -7.69 12.80 -6.23
N ARG A 172 -8.39 12.84 -7.36
CA ARG A 172 -9.38 13.86 -7.65
C ARG A 172 -10.74 13.43 -7.09
N LEU A 173 -11.40 14.28 -6.29
CA LEU A 173 -12.68 13.98 -5.68
C LEU A 173 -13.89 14.53 -6.48
N ASP A 174 -13.70 15.68 -7.12
CA ASP A 174 -14.72 16.34 -7.96
C ASP A 174 -14.05 17.22 -9.03
N GLU A 175 -14.73 18.21 -9.58
CA GLU A 175 -14.17 19.10 -10.60
C GLU A 175 -12.97 19.92 -10.11
N HIS A 176 -12.85 20.17 -8.81
CA HIS A 176 -11.93 21.15 -8.25
C HIS A 176 -11.05 20.64 -7.12
N ILE A 177 -11.51 19.62 -6.37
CA ILE A 177 -10.86 19.15 -5.15
C ILE A 177 -9.94 17.97 -5.44
N TYR A 178 -8.72 18.06 -4.92
CA TYR A 178 -7.71 17.01 -4.92
C TYR A 178 -7.26 16.73 -3.50
N VAL A 179 -7.01 15.45 -3.19
CA VAL A 179 -6.54 14.99 -1.89
C VAL A 179 -5.38 14.02 -2.03
N GLU A 180 -4.49 14.01 -1.05
CA GLU A 180 -3.57 12.90 -0.86
C GLU A 180 -4.35 11.74 -0.20
N PRO A 181 -4.42 10.53 -0.81
CA PRO A 181 -5.39 9.51 -0.44
C PRO A 181 -5.36 9.10 1.03
N ASN A 182 -4.18 9.01 1.64
CA ASN A 182 -4.03 8.56 3.02
C ASN A 182 -4.12 9.71 4.07
N ARG A 183 -4.61 10.90 3.67
CA ARG A 183 -4.72 12.08 4.53
C ARG A 183 -6.11 12.70 4.59
N ASP A 184 -7.06 12.17 3.82
CA ASP A 184 -8.42 12.71 3.79
C ASP A 184 -9.45 11.58 3.69
N TYR A 185 -10.39 11.53 4.62
CA TYR A 185 -11.44 10.49 4.67
C TYR A 185 -12.39 10.49 3.46
N ARG A 186 -12.38 11.54 2.63
CA ARG A 186 -13.14 11.60 1.38
C ARG A 186 -12.53 10.76 0.27
N SER A 187 -11.24 10.40 0.38
CA SER A 187 -10.56 9.57 -0.62
C SER A 187 -11.22 8.20 -0.77
N THR A 188 -11.10 7.61 -1.96
CA THR A 188 -11.59 6.25 -2.21
C THR A 188 -10.85 5.22 -1.36
N PHE A 189 -9.59 5.48 -1.02
CA PHE A 189 -8.81 4.69 -0.06
C PHE A 189 -9.52 4.53 1.29
N PHE A 190 -9.88 5.62 1.95
CA PHE A 190 -10.59 5.56 3.23
C PHE A 190 -12.05 5.12 3.08
N ARG A 191 -12.73 5.53 2.02
CA ARG A 191 -14.11 5.14 1.76
C ARG A 191 -14.25 3.63 1.63
N SER A 192 -13.32 2.97 0.92
CA SER A 192 -13.30 1.51 0.80
C SER A 192 -13.08 0.84 2.16
N PHE A 193 -12.10 1.31 2.93
CA PHE A 193 -11.86 0.80 4.27
C PHE A 193 -13.09 0.93 5.16
N PHE A 194 -13.64 2.13 5.33
CA PHE A 194 -14.78 2.35 6.23
C PHE A 194 -16.05 1.60 5.81
N ALA A 195 -16.26 1.41 4.51
CA ALA A 195 -17.40 0.63 4.04
C ALA A 195 -17.27 -0.85 4.44
N LEU A 196 -16.08 -1.43 4.22
CA LEU A 196 -15.82 -2.84 4.50
C LEU A 196 -15.62 -3.12 6.00
N ASP A 197 -15.00 -2.21 6.72
CA ASP A 197 -14.73 -2.37 8.15
C ASP A 197 -16.02 -2.44 8.99
N LYS A 198 -17.11 -1.84 8.56
CA LYS A 198 -18.43 -1.99 9.20
C LYS A 198 -18.93 -3.44 9.24
N GLU A 199 -18.52 -4.23 8.27
CA GLU A 199 -18.88 -5.65 8.15
C GLU A 199 -17.79 -6.55 8.74
N PHE A 200 -16.55 -6.31 8.34
CA PHE A 200 -15.44 -7.20 8.66
C PHE A 200 -14.83 -6.95 10.03
N HIS A 201 -14.84 -5.72 10.55
CA HIS A 201 -14.18 -5.34 11.81
C HIS A 201 -12.71 -5.77 11.83
N TYR A 202 -11.89 -5.22 10.92
CA TYR A 202 -10.49 -5.59 10.76
C TYR A 202 -9.67 -5.44 12.06
N GLU A 203 -8.74 -6.38 12.27
CA GLU A 203 -7.81 -6.37 13.42
C GLU A 203 -6.48 -5.72 13.06
N VAL A 204 -6.09 -5.82 11.79
CA VAL A 204 -4.86 -5.25 11.25
C VAL A 204 -5.15 -4.56 9.92
N TRP A 205 -4.59 -3.38 9.75
CA TRP A 205 -4.48 -2.69 8.47
C TRP A 205 -3.01 -2.54 8.11
N LEU A 206 -2.56 -3.26 7.09
CA LEU A 206 -1.23 -3.13 6.53
C LEU A 206 -1.30 -2.24 5.28
N ASP A 207 -0.67 -1.09 5.34
CA ASP A 207 -0.64 -0.11 4.26
C ASP A 207 0.73 -0.17 3.55
N LEU A 208 0.71 -0.51 2.25
CA LEU A 208 1.90 -0.79 1.47
C LEU A 208 2.39 0.48 0.79
N HIS A 209 3.53 0.99 1.24
CA HIS A 209 4.16 2.17 0.69
C HIS A 209 5.56 1.89 0.15
N GLN A 210 6.06 2.82 -0.65
CA GLN A 210 7.42 2.86 -1.14
C GLN A 210 8.00 4.27 -1.02
N THR A 211 9.31 4.35 -0.84
CA THR A 211 10.03 5.62 -0.83
C THR A 211 11.41 5.45 -1.47
N GLU A 212 11.98 6.54 -1.98
CA GLU A 212 13.23 6.52 -2.73
C GLU A 212 14.46 6.22 -1.88
N PHE A 213 14.44 6.47 -0.57
CA PHE A 213 15.57 6.30 0.36
C PHE A 213 16.89 6.86 -0.20
N LEU A 214 16.84 8.08 -0.72
CA LEU A 214 18.02 8.75 -1.27
C LEU A 214 19.22 8.68 -0.31
N ASN A 215 20.36 8.29 -0.81
CA ASN A 215 21.62 8.20 -0.07
C ASN A 215 21.61 7.23 1.13
N SER A 216 20.70 6.26 1.17
CA SER A 216 20.65 5.22 2.19
C SER A 216 21.09 3.87 1.62
N ASP A 217 21.83 3.11 2.42
CA ASP A 217 22.11 1.70 2.17
C ASP A 217 20.97 0.77 2.61
N ARG A 218 19.94 1.33 3.25
CA ARG A 218 18.72 0.65 3.69
C ARG A 218 17.71 0.62 2.56
N ASN A 219 16.99 -0.50 2.42
CA ASN A 219 16.00 -0.67 1.36
C ASN A 219 14.59 -0.99 1.86
N ALA A 220 14.37 -0.99 3.17
CA ALA A 220 13.07 -1.14 3.78
C ALA A 220 12.98 -0.42 5.12
N ALA A 221 11.80 0.08 5.46
CA ALA A 221 11.46 0.60 6.76
C ALA A 221 10.03 0.21 7.13
N PHE A 222 9.75 0.15 8.42
CA PHE A 222 8.42 -0.09 8.94
C PHE A 222 8.01 1.10 9.80
N PHE A 223 6.91 1.75 9.44
CA PHE A 223 6.42 2.90 10.18
C PHE A 223 5.26 2.52 11.09
N LEU A 224 5.40 2.93 12.32
CA LEU A 224 4.36 2.93 13.34
C LEU A 224 3.41 4.13 13.10
N PRO A 225 2.20 4.11 13.66
CA PRO A 225 1.33 5.28 13.60
C PRO A 225 2.02 6.54 14.11
N SER A 226 1.78 7.70 13.49
CA SER A 226 2.31 8.98 13.95
C SER A 226 1.87 9.34 15.38
N CYS A 227 0.72 8.81 15.82
CA CYS A 227 0.20 8.92 17.18
C CYS A 227 0.68 7.83 18.15
N GLN A 228 1.67 7.02 17.78
CA GLN A 228 2.14 5.84 18.55
C GLN A 228 2.30 6.11 20.05
N ASP A 229 2.92 7.24 20.40
CA ASP A 229 3.19 7.59 21.82
C ASP A 229 1.93 8.04 22.60
N GLU A 230 0.81 8.24 21.88
CA GLU A 230 -0.49 8.69 22.45
C GLU A 230 -1.50 7.53 22.58
N LEU A 231 -1.16 6.35 22.04
CA LEU A 231 -2.00 5.16 22.11
C LEU A 231 -1.90 4.49 23.48
N SER A 232 -2.84 3.58 23.79
CA SER A 232 -2.73 2.75 25.00
C SER A 232 -1.44 1.91 24.98
N PRO A 233 -0.85 1.58 26.16
CA PRO A 233 0.35 0.74 26.22
C PRO A 233 0.19 -0.60 25.49
N GLU A 234 -0.99 -1.18 25.52
CA GLU A 234 -1.31 -2.42 24.80
C GLU A 234 -1.21 -2.22 23.28
N MET A 235 -1.84 -1.18 22.73
CA MET A 235 -1.78 -0.90 21.30
C MET A 235 -0.37 -0.52 20.85
N GLN A 236 0.35 0.27 21.66
CA GLN A 236 1.76 0.57 21.41
C GLN A 236 2.60 -0.71 21.29
N ALA A 237 2.40 -1.67 22.20
CA ALA A 237 3.12 -2.94 22.19
C ALA A 237 2.76 -3.78 20.95
N ARG A 238 1.49 -3.87 20.59
CA ARG A 238 1.02 -4.61 19.41
C ARG A 238 1.59 -4.05 18.11
N HIS A 239 1.57 -2.73 17.92
CA HIS A 239 2.16 -2.08 16.74
C HIS A 239 3.66 -2.36 16.63
N ARG A 240 4.41 -2.23 17.75
CA ARG A 240 5.85 -2.54 17.77
C ARG A 240 6.13 -4.01 17.47
N ALA A 241 5.39 -4.92 18.08
CA ALA A 241 5.58 -6.35 17.88
C ALA A 241 5.40 -6.76 16.41
N LEU A 242 4.40 -6.22 15.71
CA LEU A 242 4.25 -6.45 14.28
C LEU A 242 5.42 -5.86 13.49
N GLY A 243 5.82 -4.62 13.80
CA GLY A 243 6.94 -3.97 13.11
C GLY A 243 8.26 -4.73 13.28
N GLU A 244 8.57 -5.17 14.49
CA GLU A 244 9.75 -5.97 14.80
C GLU A 244 9.73 -7.32 14.06
N ALA A 245 8.58 -8.00 14.00
CA ALA A 245 8.42 -9.25 13.27
C ALA A 245 8.69 -9.07 11.77
N VAL A 246 8.05 -8.09 11.13
CA VAL A 246 8.23 -7.80 9.69
C VAL A 246 9.70 -7.43 9.39
N MET A 247 10.31 -6.57 10.21
CA MET A 247 11.70 -6.16 10.01
C MET A 247 12.68 -7.31 10.19
N ALA A 248 12.47 -8.17 11.18
CA ALA A 248 13.25 -9.38 11.38
C ALA A 248 13.14 -10.33 10.17
N ARG A 249 11.92 -10.47 9.63
CA ARG A 249 11.67 -11.29 8.45
C ARG A 249 12.34 -10.73 7.20
N TRP A 250 12.30 -9.42 6.99
CA TRP A 250 13.03 -8.75 5.90
C TRP A 250 14.53 -9.02 6.00
N GLY A 251 15.12 -8.88 7.18
CA GLY A 251 16.53 -9.21 7.41
C GLY A 251 16.86 -10.69 7.10
N ALA A 252 15.97 -11.60 7.51
CA ALA A 252 16.14 -13.03 7.26
C ALA A 252 16.09 -13.41 5.77
N VAL A 253 15.41 -12.62 4.93
CA VAL A 253 15.38 -12.83 3.47
C VAL A 253 16.41 -11.98 2.71
N GLY A 254 17.34 -11.35 3.41
CA GLY A 254 18.47 -10.64 2.82
C GLY A 254 18.24 -9.16 2.51
N ALA A 255 17.12 -8.59 2.94
CA ALA A 255 16.93 -7.15 2.88
C ALA A 255 17.82 -6.40 3.90
N ARG A 256 17.90 -5.10 3.73
CA ARG A 256 18.62 -4.19 4.61
C ARG A 256 17.63 -3.20 5.26
N PRO A 257 16.74 -3.68 6.15
CA PRO A 257 15.78 -2.79 6.79
C PRO A 257 16.49 -1.79 7.72
N ARG A 258 15.79 -0.72 8.11
CA ARG A 258 16.22 0.13 9.22
C ARG A 258 16.32 -0.67 10.51
N ASP A 259 16.98 -0.13 11.52
CA ASP A 259 17.30 -0.92 12.72
C ASP A 259 16.08 -1.18 13.61
N LEU A 260 15.11 -0.26 13.63
CA LEU A 260 13.89 -0.33 14.44
C LEU A 260 12.68 0.23 13.68
N PRO A 261 11.45 -0.19 14.05
CA PRO A 261 10.25 0.48 13.56
C PRO A 261 10.24 1.96 13.97
N GLU A 262 9.86 2.84 13.05
CA GLU A 262 9.96 4.28 13.22
C GLU A 262 8.59 4.94 13.35
N VAL A 263 8.52 6.04 14.11
CA VAL A 263 7.37 6.94 14.12
C VAL A 263 7.66 8.07 13.13
N PRO A 264 6.85 8.23 12.07
CA PRO A 264 7.09 9.26 11.07
C PRO A 264 6.83 10.67 11.64
N TYR A 265 7.44 11.66 11.03
CA TYR A 265 7.23 13.10 11.32
C TYR A 265 7.45 13.53 12.77
N ARG A 266 8.31 12.86 13.54
CA ARG A 266 8.60 13.24 14.94
C ARG A 266 9.03 14.70 15.07
N ASN A 267 9.75 15.23 14.08
CA ASN A 267 10.28 16.59 14.06
C ASN A 267 9.44 17.55 13.21
N ASN A 268 8.29 17.14 12.71
CA ASN A 268 7.36 17.96 11.94
C ASN A 268 5.97 17.94 12.58
N GLY A 269 5.76 18.87 13.54
CA GLY A 269 4.52 18.90 14.34
C GLY A 269 3.26 19.12 13.50
N ALA A 270 3.32 19.91 12.43
CA ALA A 270 2.18 20.17 11.56
C ALA A 270 1.75 18.90 10.80
N GLN A 271 2.69 18.21 10.16
CA GLN A 271 2.41 16.96 9.45
C GLN A 271 1.97 15.85 10.42
N ARG A 272 2.57 15.78 11.60
CA ARG A 272 2.16 14.83 12.65
C ARG A 272 0.71 15.10 13.10
N ALA A 273 0.34 16.35 13.33
CA ALA A 273 -1.00 16.72 13.75
C ALA A 273 -2.07 16.33 12.71
N LEU A 274 -1.79 16.57 11.42
CA LEU A 274 -2.66 16.16 10.32
C LEU A 274 -2.84 14.65 10.26
N LEU A 275 -1.75 13.89 10.29
CA LEU A 275 -1.82 12.44 10.29
C LEU A 275 -2.53 11.90 11.53
N ASN A 276 -2.27 12.46 12.72
CA ASN A 276 -2.95 12.05 13.94
C ASN A 276 -4.45 12.29 13.86
N ALA A 277 -4.90 13.40 13.26
CA ALA A 277 -6.33 13.68 13.09
C ALA A 277 -7.06 12.59 12.29
N VAL A 278 -6.36 12.01 11.31
CA VAL A 278 -6.92 10.97 10.43
C VAL A 278 -6.71 9.57 11.01
N TRP A 279 -5.49 9.24 11.45
CA TRP A 279 -5.12 7.86 11.75
C TRP A 279 -5.31 7.45 13.21
N ARG A 280 -5.34 8.40 14.17
CA ARG A 280 -5.49 8.06 15.58
C ARG A 280 -6.76 7.27 15.89
N PRO A 281 -7.97 7.66 15.41
CA PRO A 281 -9.19 6.90 15.69
C PRO A 281 -9.15 5.46 15.15
N ILE A 282 -8.38 5.22 14.09
CA ILE A 282 -8.16 3.91 13.49
C ILE A 282 -7.16 3.12 14.35
N SER A 283 -6.01 3.73 14.66
CA SER A 283 -4.90 3.08 15.38
C SER A 283 -5.19 2.79 16.86
N GLU A 284 -6.18 3.46 17.46
CA GLU A 284 -6.69 3.14 18.80
C GLU A 284 -7.48 1.81 18.83
N ARG A 285 -8.01 1.37 17.67
CA ARG A 285 -8.87 0.19 17.56
C ARG A 285 -8.20 -1.01 16.92
N LEU A 286 -7.41 -0.82 15.89
CA LEU A 286 -6.72 -1.87 15.14
C LEU A 286 -5.22 -1.58 15.03
N VAL A 287 -4.45 -2.60 14.73
CA VAL A 287 -3.03 -2.42 14.43
C VAL A 287 -2.89 -1.85 13.02
N HIS A 288 -2.54 -0.57 12.92
CA HIS A 288 -2.22 0.11 11.66
C HIS A 288 -0.71 0.15 11.47
N ALA A 289 -0.26 -0.32 10.34
CA ALA A 289 1.15 -0.48 10.03
C ALA A 289 1.44 -0.05 8.59
N VAL A 290 2.56 0.62 8.38
CA VAL A 290 2.99 1.12 7.09
C VAL A 290 4.35 0.51 6.73
N THR A 291 4.41 -0.14 5.57
CA THR A 291 5.71 -0.51 4.98
C THR A 291 6.25 0.65 4.15
N GLU A 292 7.57 0.79 4.11
CA GLU A 292 8.26 1.66 3.17
C GLU A 292 9.38 0.86 2.52
N VAL A 293 9.16 0.42 1.30
CA VAL A 293 10.17 -0.30 0.51
C VAL A 293 10.82 0.67 -0.47
N GLN A 294 12.14 0.59 -0.60
CA GLN A 294 12.88 1.47 -1.49
C GLN A 294 12.40 1.31 -2.94
N ASN A 295 12.10 2.44 -3.61
CA ASN A 295 11.88 2.52 -5.04
C ASN A 295 12.79 3.59 -5.67
N ASN A 296 12.69 3.74 -6.96
CA ASN A 296 13.50 4.66 -7.79
C ASN A 296 15.02 4.62 -7.45
N ASN A 297 15.51 3.43 -7.15
CA ASN A 297 16.91 3.19 -6.81
C ASN A 297 17.36 1.84 -7.37
N PRO A 298 18.40 1.78 -8.24
CA PRO A 298 18.87 0.54 -8.86
C PRO A 298 19.46 -0.47 -7.85
N ALA A 299 19.73 -0.05 -6.61
CA ALA A 299 20.16 -0.97 -5.54
C ALA A 299 19.02 -1.87 -5.02
N THR A 300 17.77 -1.60 -5.41
CA THR A 300 16.61 -2.43 -5.06
C THR A 300 15.79 -2.68 -6.33
N PRO A 301 16.13 -3.73 -7.10
CA PRO A 301 15.45 -4.05 -8.35
C PRO A 301 13.98 -4.43 -8.11
N VAL A 302 13.17 -4.36 -9.17
CA VAL A 302 11.71 -4.54 -9.11
C VAL A 302 11.29 -5.81 -8.37
N ASP A 303 11.91 -6.96 -8.70
CA ASP A 303 11.60 -8.22 -8.03
C ASP A 303 11.84 -8.17 -6.52
N GLU A 304 12.87 -7.45 -6.08
CA GLU A 304 13.12 -7.25 -4.65
C GLU A 304 12.08 -6.32 -4.02
N GLN A 305 11.70 -5.23 -4.69
CA GLN A 305 10.65 -4.33 -4.22
C GLN A 305 9.35 -5.10 -3.98
N VAL A 306 8.90 -5.89 -4.95
CA VAL A 306 7.67 -6.70 -4.86
C VAL A 306 7.80 -7.79 -3.79
N ARG A 307 8.94 -8.49 -3.76
CA ARG A 307 9.20 -9.53 -2.77
C ARG A 307 9.15 -9.00 -1.33
N LEU A 308 9.69 -7.82 -1.08
CA LEU A 308 9.69 -7.24 0.27
C LEU A 308 8.28 -6.83 0.72
N GLN A 309 7.44 -6.30 -0.17
CA GLN A 309 6.03 -6.02 0.12
C GLN A 309 5.28 -7.32 0.43
N LEU A 310 5.47 -8.36 -0.38
CA LEU A 310 4.83 -9.65 -0.15
C LEU A 310 5.27 -10.29 1.17
N VAL A 311 6.57 -10.24 1.50
CA VAL A 311 7.11 -10.72 2.77
C VAL A 311 6.45 -10.02 3.95
N ALA A 312 6.19 -8.71 3.87
CA ALA A 312 5.51 -7.98 4.93
C ALA A 312 4.07 -8.49 5.14
N VAL A 313 3.32 -8.73 4.06
CA VAL A 313 1.96 -9.29 4.16
C VAL A 313 1.98 -10.68 4.76
N LEU A 314 2.88 -11.55 4.30
CA LEU A 314 2.99 -12.94 4.78
C LEU A 314 3.40 -13.00 6.26
N GLU A 315 4.35 -12.17 6.67
CA GLU A 315 4.76 -12.09 8.08
C GLU A 315 3.65 -11.54 8.95
N THR A 316 2.85 -10.60 8.44
CA THR A 316 1.64 -10.11 9.14
C THR A 316 0.65 -11.25 9.38
N LEU A 317 0.41 -12.11 8.40
CA LEU A 317 -0.43 -13.31 8.56
C LEU A 317 0.16 -14.29 9.59
N GLU A 318 1.47 -14.52 9.57
CA GLU A 318 2.13 -15.38 10.57
C GLU A 318 2.03 -14.78 11.96
N TRP A 319 2.28 -13.49 12.12
CA TRP A 319 2.14 -12.78 13.40
C TRP A 319 0.72 -12.81 13.95
N MET A 320 -0.29 -12.72 13.09
CA MET A 320 -1.69 -12.85 13.47
C MET A 320 -2.09 -14.30 13.80
N SER A 321 -1.37 -15.34 13.32
CA SER A 321 -1.77 -16.74 13.46
C SER A 321 -1.61 -17.27 14.88
#